data_5f524717f87e6963d09f4e0709ff628c
#
_entry.id   5f524717f87e6963d09f4e0709ff628c
#
_cell.length_a   1.000
_cell.length_b   1.000
_cell.length_c   1.000
_cell.angle_alpha   90.00
_cell.angle_beta   90.00
_cell.angle_gamma   90.00
#
_symmetry.space_group_name_H-M   'P 1'
#
loop_
_entity.id
_entity.type
_entity.pdbx_description
1 polymer ?
#
loop_
_entity_poly.entity_id
_entity_poly.type
_entity_poly.pdbx_seq_one_letter_code
_entity_poly.pdbx_strand_id
1 'polypeptide(L)'
;MNLDRVIAVRTNKTVYRDGDKCIKVFDSDYSKADVLNEALNQARIEETGLNIPKVLEVCTIEGKWAIVSEYIKGKTLSQLMQEHPEKKDEYLRLFVETQLLVQSKTCPLLSRLKDKMNRKISQADLDATTRYDLHTRLEGMPKHNKVCHGDFRPSNVIISEDGTPYVIDWSHATQGNASADAARTYLC
;
A
#
# COMPACT_ATOMS: atom_id res chain seq x y z
N MET A 1 25.09 1.34 3.11
CA MET A 1 23.91 0.45 3.17
C MET A 1 24.38 -0.95 2.80
N ASN A 2 24.04 -1.91 3.65
CA ASN A 2 24.38 -3.31 3.40
C ASN A 2 23.16 -4.02 2.79
N LEU A 3 23.32 -4.66 1.63
CA LEU A 3 22.28 -5.38 0.91
C LEU A 3 22.37 -6.91 1.07
N ASP A 4 23.08 -7.40 2.10
CA ASP A 4 23.33 -8.85 2.24
C ASP A 4 22.11 -9.64 2.71
N ARG A 5 21.13 -8.99 3.35
CA ARG A 5 19.96 -9.64 3.91
C ARG A 5 18.69 -9.33 3.12
N VAL A 6 18.38 -10.16 2.13
CA VAL A 6 17.10 -10.15 1.42
C VAL A 6 16.00 -10.61 2.37
N ILE A 7 14.90 -9.84 2.46
CA ILE A 7 13.71 -10.18 3.25
C ILE A 7 12.47 -10.42 2.39
N ALA A 8 12.43 -9.88 1.16
CA ALA A 8 11.38 -10.18 0.20
C ALA A 8 11.86 -9.93 -1.24
N VAL A 9 11.38 -10.73 -2.18
CA VAL A 9 11.52 -10.52 -3.62
C VAL A 9 10.12 -10.35 -4.20
N ARG A 10 9.94 -9.35 -5.05
CA ARG A 10 8.69 -9.04 -5.77
C ARG A 10 8.99 -8.91 -7.26
N THR A 11 7.97 -8.81 -8.09
CA THR A 11 8.09 -8.79 -9.55
C THR A 11 9.04 -7.70 -10.07
N ASN A 12 9.09 -6.53 -9.42
CA ASN A 12 9.83 -5.35 -9.88
C ASN A 12 10.65 -4.67 -8.78
N LYS A 13 10.85 -5.34 -7.65
CA LYS A 13 11.62 -4.80 -6.52
C LYS A 13 12.12 -5.91 -5.59
N THR A 14 13.29 -5.69 -5.01
CA THR A 14 13.84 -6.53 -3.94
C THR A 14 13.92 -5.71 -2.66
N VAL A 15 13.54 -6.33 -1.55
CA VAL A 15 13.53 -5.68 -0.24
C VAL A 15 14.62 -6.29 0.64
N TYR A 16 15.46 -5.43 1.18
CA TYR A 16 16.58 -5.79 2.04
C TYR A 16 16.39 -5.23 3.45
N ARG A 17 17.08 -5.84 4.40
CA ARG A 17 17.21 -5.29 5.74
C ARG A 17 18.66 -4.93 6.02
N ASP A 18 18.90 -3.70 6.51
CA ASP A 18 20.18 -3.22 7.01
C ASP A 18 19.95 -2.64 8.41
N GLY A 19 20.24 -3.41 9.45
CA GLY A 19 19.99 -3.03 10.84
C GLY A 19 18.52 -2.75 11.12
N ASP A 20 18.20 -1.49 11.42
CA ASP A 20 16.84 -0.98 11.67
C ASP A 20 16.24 -0.30 10.43
N LYS A 21 16.83 -0.53 9.25
CA LYS A 21 16.36 0.00 7.97
C LYS A 21 15.81 -1.11 7.07
N CYS A 22 14.73 -0.79 6.38
CA CYS A 22 14.16 -1.55 5.28
C CYS A 22 14.50 -0.82 3.98
N ILE A 23 15.18 -1.49 3.06
CA ILE A 23 15.66 -0.91 1.80
C ILE A 23 14.92 -1.61 0.66
N LYS A 24 14.04 -0.89 -0.02
CA LYS A 24 13.29 -1.36 -1.18
C LYS A 24 14.02 -0.88 -2.43
N VAL A 25 14.71 -1.78 -3.14
CA VAL A 25 15.44 -1.49 -4.39
C VAL A 25 14.57 -1.89 -5.56
N PHE A 26 14.30 -0.96 -6.46
CA PHE A 26 13.47 -1.18 -7.65
C PHE A 26 14.32 -1.62 -8.83
N ASP A 27 13.75 -2.39 -9.74
CA ASP A 27 14.44 -2.80 -10.97
C ASP A 27 14.71 -1.59 -11.88
N SER A 28 15.69 -1.73 -12.78
CA SER A 28 16.19 -0.63 -13.60
C SER A 28 15.17 -0.03 -14.57
N ASP A 29 14.16 -0.80 -14.95
CA ASP A 29 13.04 -0.41 -15.81
C ASP A 29 11.87 0.21 -15.04
N TYR A 30 11.91 0.21 -13.69
CA TYR A 30 10.87 0.82 -12.89
C TYR A 30 10.95 2.34 -12.94
N SER A 31 9.82 2.99 -13.19
CA SER A 31 9.74 4.44 -13.38
C SER A 31 10.20 5.22 -12.15
N LYS A 32 11.13 6.16 -12.33
CA LYS A 32 11.51 7.14 -11.28
C LYS A 32 10.30 7.83 -10.68
N ALA A 33 9.34 8.21 -11.52
CA ALA A 33 8.13 8.90 -11.08
C ALA A 33 7.28 8.03 -10.13
N ASP A 34 7.20 6.73 -10.39
CA ASP A 34 6.44 5.79 -9.55
C ASP A 34 7.15 5.56 -8.22
N VAL A 35 8.50 5.48 -8.19
CA VAL A 35 9.28 5.38 -6.94
C VAL A 35 9.05 6.62 -6.08
N LEU A 36 9.17 7.81 -6.66
CA LEU A 36 8.94 9.06 -5.94
C LEU A 36 7.50 9.19 -5.47
N ASN A 37 6.52 8.75 -6.28
CA ASN A 37 5.11 8.74 -5.89
C ASN A 37 4.82 7.77 -4.74
N GLU A 38 5.46 6.57 -4.72
CA GLU A 38 5.34 5.62 -3.61
C GLU A 38 5.89 6.23 -2.32
N ALA A 39 7.10 6.80 -2.35
CA ALA A 39 7.69 7.47 -1.19
C ALA A 39 6.85 8.66 -0.71
N LEU A 40 6.36 9.50 -1.65
CA LEU A 40 5.53 10.65 -1.35
C LEU A 40 4.18 10.24 -0.72
N ASN A 41 3.54 9.18 -1.23
CA ASN A 41 2.31 8.66 -0.64
C ASN A 41 2.56 8.19 0.79
N GLN A 42 3.63 7.44 1.04
CA GLN A 42 3.98 6.97 2.37
C GLN A 42 4.23 8.15 3.32
N ALA A 43 5.03 9.14 2.92
CA ALA A 43 5.29 10.34 3.72
C ALA A 43 4.01 11.14 4.05
N ARG A 44 3.05 11.21 3.12
CA ARG A 44 1.73 11.84 3.37
C ARG A 44 0.90 11.07 4.39
N ILE A 45 0.97 9.73 4.36
CA ILE A 45 0.25 8.89 5.32
C ILE A 45 0.87 8.97 6.72
N GLU A 46 2.18 9.20 6.86
CA GLU A 46 2.83 9.44 8.16
C GLU A 46 2.13 10.54 8.96
N GLU A 47 1.69 11.61 8.28
CA GLU A 47 0.98 12.74 8.88
C GLU A 47 -0.40 12.36 9.46
N THR A 48 -0.95 11.20 9.13
CA THR A 48 -2.29 10.77 9.58
C THR A 48 -2.30 10.14 10.96
N GLY A 49 -1.13 9.86 11.52
CA GLY A 49 -0.97 9.16 12.81
C GLY A 49 -1.27 7.66 12.74
N LEU A 50 -1.29 7.06 11.54
CA LEU A 50 -1.30 5.61 11.38
C LEU A 50 0.08 5.01 11.70
N ASN A 51 0.10 3.79 12.23
CA ASN A 51 1.34 3.06 12.41
C ASN A 51 1.83 2.55 11.06
N ILE A 52 2.84 3.22 10.52
CA ILE A 52 3.52 2.87 9.28
C ILE A 52 5.02 3.06 9.43
N PRO A 53 5.87 2.36 8.67
CA PRO A 53 7.30 2.65 8.64
C PRO A 53 7.54 4.06 8.07
N LYS A 54 8.33 4.89 8.74
CA LYS A 54 8.67 6.22 8.22
C LYS A 54 9.63 6.11 7.05
N VAL A 55 9.44 6.97 6.04
CA VAL A 55 10.42 7.15 4.96
C VAL A 55 11.63 7.89 5.51
N LEU A 56 12.81 7.32 5.34
CA LEU A 56 14.07 7.91 5.80
C LEU A 56 14.83 8.57 4.65
N GLU A 57 14.83 7.93 3.47
CA GLU A 57 15.61 8.38 2.32
C GLU A 57 15.04 7.84 1.02
N VAL A 58 15.19 8.59 -0.06
CA VAL A 58 15.03 8.12 -1.45
C VAL A 58 16.35 8.36 -2.16
N CYS A 59 16.98 7.30 -2.64
CA CYS A 59 18.32 7.36 -3.21
C CYS A 59 18.48 6.43 -4.42
N THR A 60 19.70 6.35 -4.95
CA THR A 60 20.08 5.34 -5.94
C THR A 60 21.15 4.44 -5.36
N ILE A 61 21.04 3.13 -5.60
CA ILE A 61 21.99 2.10 -5.19
C ILE A 61 22.34 1.32 -6.47
N GLU A 62 23.61 1.33 -6.86
CA GLU A 62 24.11 0.68 -8.09
C GLU A 62 23.27 1.05 -9.33
N GLY A 63 22.91 2.34 -9.45
CA GLY A 63 22.13 2.87 -10.56
C GLY A 63 20.62 2.57 -10.52
N LYS A 64 20.12 1.87 -9.51
CA LYS A 64 18.71 1.56 -9.29
C LYS A 64 18.11 2.48 -8.22
N TRP A 65 16.86 2.89 -8.40
CA TRP A 65 16.15 3.67 -7.41
C TRP A 65 15.84 2.83 -6.17
N ALA A 66 15.95 3.44 -5.00
CA ALA A 66 15.63 2.81 -3.72
C ALA A 66 14.87 3.75 -2.78
N ILE A 67 13.97 3.16 -2.00
CA ILE A 67 13.30 3.81 -0.87
C ILE A 67 13.82 3.13 0.41
N VAL A 68 14.34 3.94 1.33
CA VAL A 68 14.77 3.50 2.65
C VAL A 68 13.73 3.94 3.66
N SER A 69 13.25 3.02 4.47
CA SER A 69 12.30 3.27 5.55
C SER A 69 12.71 2.57 6.84
N GLU A 70 12.01 2.85 7.93
CA GLU A 70 12.16 2.09 9.17
C GLU A 70 11.87 0.60 8.94
N TYR A 71 12.64 -0.26 9.59
CA TYR A 71 12.38 -1.70 9.62
C TYR A 71 11.49 -2.04 10.82
N ILE A 72 10.31 -2.56 10.58
CA ILE A 72 9.41 -3.02 11.63
C ILE A 72 9.75 -4.48 11.97
N LYS A 73 10.20 -4.72 13.20
CA LYS A 73 10.44 -6.07 13.71
C LYS A 73 9.11 -6.76 14.00
N GLY A 74 8.84 -7.83 13.29
CA GLY A 74 7.59 -8.58 13.42
C GLY A 74 7.37 -9.53 12.26
N LYS A 75 6.15 -10.06 12.19
CA LYS A 75 5.70 -10.96 11.10
C LYS A 75 4.49 -10.36 10.40
N THR A 76 4.37 -10.63 9.10
CA THR A 76 3.15 -10.26 8.40
C THR A 76 1.96 -11.06 8.91
N LEU A 77 0.79 -10.46 8.85
CA LEU A 77 -0.45 -11.13 9.26
C LEU A 77 -0.67 -12.41 8.44
N SER A 78 -0.25 -12.41 7.16
CA SER A 78 -0.27 -13.59 6.30
C SER A 78 0.61 -14.72 6.86
N GLN A 79 1.82 -14.41 7.36
CA GLN A 79 2.70 -15.40 8.00
C GLN A 79 2.10 -15.94 9.30
N LEU A 80 1.54 -15.05 10.13
CA LEU A 80 0.90 -15.46 11.38
C LEU A 80 -0.32 -16.37 11.14
N MET A 81 -1.13 -16.09 10.11
CA MET A 81 -2.26 -16.95 9.73
C MET A 81 -1.82 -18.35 9.25
N GLN A 82 -0.64 -18.43 8.62
CA GLN A 82 -0.07 -19.72 8.18
C GLN A 82 0.55 -20.50 9.35
N GLU A 83 1.24 -19.82 10.26
CA GLU A 83 1.89 -20.43 11.41
C GLU A 83 0.89 -20.86 12.49
N HIS A 84 -0.23 -20.12 12.61
CA HIS A 84 -1.26 -20.30 13.63
C HIS A 84 -2.66 -20.36 13.01
N PRO A 85 -2.98 -21.40 12.23
CA PRO A 85 -4.27 -21.52 11.56
C PRO A 85 -5.45 -21.59 12.55
N GLU A 86 -5.23 -22.03 13.78
CA GLU A 86 -6.21 -22.04 14.87
C GLU A 86 -6.64 -20.65 15.31
N LYS A 87 -5.84 -19.60 15.04
CA LYS A 87 -6.12 -18.19 15.35
C LYS A 87 -6.63 -17.39 14.15
N LYS A 88 -7.02 -18.06 13.07
CA LYS A 88 -7.41 -17.40 11.83
C LYS A 88 -8.49 -16.34 12.02
N ASP A 89 -9.51 -16.62 12.83
CA ASP A 89 -10.62 -15.69 13.06
C ASP A 89 -10.19 -14.45 13.86
N GLU A 90 -9.24 -14.62 14.81
CA GLU A 90 -8.62 -13.52 15.54
C GLU A 90 -7.84 -12.61 14.59
N TYR A 91 -7.02 -13.19 13.71
CA TYR A 91 -6.24 -12.45 12.72
C TYR A 91 -7.11 -11.79 11.65
N LEU A 92 -8.21 -12.42 11.23
CA LEU A 92 -9.16 -11.80 10.32
C LEU A 92 -9.86 -10.60 10.96
N ARG A 93 -10.22 -10.68 12.23
CA ARG A 93 -10.78 -9.55 12.99
C ARG A 93 -9.78 -8.40 13.03
N LEU A 94 -8.53 -8.66 13.42
CA LEU A 94 -7.46 -7.67 13.48
C LEU A 94 -7.22 -7.02 12.10
N PHE A 95 -7.27 -7.81 11.03
CA PHE A 95 -7.15 -7.33 9.66
C PHE A 95 -8.25 -6.34 9.30
N VAL A 96 -9.51 -6.69 9.60
CA VAL A 96 -10.66 -5.81 9.34
C VAL A 96 -10.61 -4.54 10.20
N GLU A 97 -10.29 -4.67 11.48
CA GLU A 97 -10.14 -3.52 12.40
C GLU A 97 -9.03 -2.57 11.93
N THR A 98 -7.91 -3.12 11.45
CA THR A 98 -6.82 -2.33 10.88
C THR A 98 -7.25 -1.60 9.59
N GLN A 99 -8.03 -2.25 8.71
CA GLN A 99 -8.57 -1.60 7.52
C GLN A 99 -9.55 -0.48 7.88
N LEU A 100 -10.42 -0.70 8.86
CA LEU A 100 -11.35 0.33 9.35
C LEU A 100 -10.60 1.52 9.96
N LEU A 101 -9.51 1.27 10.69
CA LEU A 101 -8.64 2.32 11.23
C LEU A 101 -8.02 3.16 10.09
N VAL A 102 -7.49 2.53 9.04
CA VAL A 102 -6.99 3.23 7.85
C VAL A 102 -8.08 4.09 7.23
N GLN A 103 -9.27 3.53 7.01
CA GLN A 103 -10.40 4.20 6.39
C GLN A 103 -11.08 5.25 7.31
N SER A 104 -10.75 5.28 8.60
CA SER A 104 -11.19 6.36 9.50
C SER A 104 -10.45 7.67 9.24
N LYS A 105 -9.25 7.60 8.64
CA LYS A 105 -8.38 8.76 8.40
C LYS A 105 -8.75 9.50 7.12
N THR A 106 -8.27 10.75 7.04
CA THR A 106 -8.30 11.60 5.85
C THR A 106 -6.91 12.10 5.54
N CYS A 107 -6.58 12.20 4.25
CA CYS A 107 -5.30 12.75 3.80
C CYS A 107 -5.53 13.52 2.48
N PRO A 108 -5.86 14.83 2.55
CA PRO A 108 -6.25 15.64 1.38
C PRO A 108 -5.19 15.75 0.29
N LEU A 109 -3.92 15.52 0.64
CA LEU A 109 -2.80 15.57 -0.30
C LEU A 109 -2.68 14.33 -1.19
N LEU A 110 -3.36 13.23 -0.86
CA LEU A 110 -3.39 12.05 -1.71
C LEU A 110 -4.19 12.30 -2.99
N SER A 111 -3.79 11.64 -4.07
CA SER A 111 -4.57 11.62 -5.32
C SER A 111 -5.97 11.05 -5.09
N ARG A 112 -6.96 11.57 -5.80
CA ARG A 112 -8.34 11.07 -5.68
C ARG A 112 -8.48 9.70 -6.36
N LEU A 113 -9.10 8.76 -5.66
CA LEU A 113 -9.39 7.41 -6.18
C LEU A 113 -10.21 7.49 -7.48
N LYS A 114 -11.19 8.39 -7.54
CA LYS A 114 -12.04 8.60 -8.71
C LYS A 114 -11.25 9.03 -9.95
N ASP A 115 -10.27 9.94 -9.78
CA ASP A 115 -9.41 10.39 -10.89
C ASP A 115 -8.50 9.25 -11.37
N LYS A 116 -7.98 8.43 -10.44
CA LYS A 116 -7.21 7.22 -10.77
C LYS A 116 -8.05 6.21 -11.54
N MET A 117 -9.30 5.98 -11.13
CA MET A 117 -10.22 5.08 -11.81
C MET A 117 -10.59 5.61 -13.20
N ASN A 118 -10.90 6.90 -13.34
CA ASN A 118 -11.19 7.53 -14.64
C ASN A 118 -10.03 7.34 -15.63
N ARG A 119 -8.78 7.57 -15.19
CA ARG A 119 -7.61 7.31 -16.06
C ARG A 119 -7.52 5.85 -16.49
N LYS A 120 -7.75 4.91 -15.58
CA LYS A 120 -7.69 3.48 -15.89
C LYS A 120 -8.79 3.06 -16.89
N ILE A 121 -10.02 3.57 -16.73
CA ILE A 121 -11.11 3.33 -17.69
C ILE A 121 -10.75 3.89 -19.07
N SER A 122 -10.19 5.12 -19.11
CA SER A 122 -9.78 5.75 -20.38
C SER A 122 -8.66 5.00 -21.10
N GLN A 123 -7.75 4.36 -20.35
CA GLN A 123 -6.60 3.62 -20.88
C GLN A 123 -6.89 2.15 -21.19
N ALA A 124 -8.00 1.61 -20.68
CA ALA A 124 -8.36 0.21 -20.91
C ALA A 124 -8.81 -0.02 -22.36
N ASP A 125 -8.50 -1.20 -22.90
CA ASP A 125 -8.98 -1.64 -24.20
C ASP A 125 -10.45 -2.03 -24.11
N LEU A 126 -11.33 -1.02 -24.24
CA LEU A 126 -12.78 -1.13 -24.14
C LEU A 126 -13.44 -0.43 -25.34
N ASP A 127 -14.58 -0.97 -25.79
CA ASP A 127 -15.43 -0.26 -26.75
C ASP A 127 -15.98 1.07 -26.17
N ALA A 128 -16.43 1.96 -27.05
CA ALA A 128 -16.86 3.30 -26.67
C ALA A 128 -18.07 3.30 -25.73
N THR A 129 -19.02 2.38 -25.94
CA THR A 129 -20.24 2.27 -25.12
C THR A 129 -19.89 1.82 -23.70
N THR A 130 -19.13 0.75 -23.58
CA THR A 130 -18.66 0.23 -22.27
C THR A 130 -17.86 1.30 -21.51
N ARG A 131 -16.96 2.01 -22.21
CA ARG A 131 -16.16 3.08 -21.59
C ARG A 131 -17.04 4.22 -21.09
N TYR A 132 -18.02 4.65 -21.88
CA TYR A 132 -18.98 5.68 -21.49
C TYR A 132 -19.81 5.26 -20.28
N ASP A 133 -20.34 4.04 -20.26
CA ASP A 133 -21.11 3.51 -19.14
C ASP A 133 -20.30 3.45 -17.85
N LEU A 134 -19.05 3.01 -17.92
CA LEU A 134 -18.16 2.95 -16.75
C LEU A 134 -17.86 4.35 -16.19
N HIS A 135 -17.58 5.33 -17.06
CA HIS A 135 -17.38 6.71 -16.63
C HIS A 135 -18.65 7.29 -15.98
N THR A 136 -19.82 7.04 -16.57
CA THR A 136 -21.11 7.51 -16.04
C THR A 136 -21.41 6.90 -14.66
N ARG A 137 -21.21 5.59 -14.51
CA ARG A 137 -21.37 4.89 -13.21
C ARG A 137 -20.38 5.42 -12.16
N LEU A 138 -19.12 5.60 -12.54
CA LEU A 138 -18.11 6.14 -11.64
C LEU A 138 -18.45 7.58 -11.21
N GLU A 139 -18.99 8.40 -12.14
CA GLU A 139 -19.38 9.78 -11.82
C GLU A 139 -20.55 9.83 -10.83
N GLY A 140 -21.50 8.91 -10.93
CA GLY A 140 -22.64 8.77 -10.03
C GLY A 140 -22.29 8.25 -8.62
N MET A 141 -21.08 7.74 -8.39
CA MET A 141 -20.69 7.23 -7.08
C MET A 141 -20.49 8.35 -6.05
N PRO A 142 -20.86 8.14 -4.78
CA PRO A 142 -20.67 9.13 -3.71
C PRO A 142 -19.21 9.61 -3.59
N LYS A 143 -19.05 10.90 -3.36
CA LYS A 143 -17.72 11.52 -3.15
C LYS A 143 -17.35 11.40 -1.67
N HIS A 144 -16.26 10.68 -1.39
CA HIS A 144 -15.69 10.53 -0.06
C HIS A 144 -14.20 10.91 -0.11
N ASN A 145 -13.63 11.17 1.07
CA ASN A 145 -12.23 11.60 1.23
C ASN A 145 -11.46 10.74 2.24
N LYS A 146 -11.89 9.48 2.39
CA LYS A 146 -11.22 8.53 3.29
C LYS A 146 -9.90 8.07 2.69
N VAL A 147 -8.92 7.74 3.55
CA VAL A 147 -7.70 7.06 3.10
C VAL A 147 -8.08 5.69 2.58
N CYS A 148 -7.65 5.41 1.36
CA CYS A 148 -7.79 4.13 0.68
C CYS A 148 -6.39 3.59 0.40
N HIS A 149 -6.09 2.40 0.88
CA HIS A 149 -4.77 1.76 0.69
C HIS A 149 -4.56 1.31 -0.76
N GLY A 150 -5.59 0.73 -1.36
CA GLY A 150 -5.59 0.27 -2.76
C GLY A 150 -4.88 -1.06 -3.00
N ASP A 151 -4.28 -1.68 -1.97
CA ASP A 151 -3.72 -3.05 -1.97
C ASP A 151 -3.67 -3.61 -0.54
N PHE A 152 -4.79 -3.47 0.19
CA PHE A 152 -4.86 -3.90 1.57
C PHE A 152 -5.00 -5.42 1.65
N ARG A 153 -3.93 -6.09 2.09
CA ARG A 153 -3.80 -7.55 2.18
C ARG A 153 -3.11 -7.95 3.47
N PRO A 154 -3.32 -9.18 3.99
CA PRO A 154 -2.62 -9.67 5.18
C PRO A 154 -1.09 -9.63 5.07
N SER A 155 -0.53 -9.75 3.85
CA SER A 155 0.91 -9.62 3.60
C SER A 155 1.43 -8.19 3.69
N ASN A 156 0.54 -7.18 3.70
CA ASN A 156 0.86 -5.77 3.83
C ASN A 156 0.53 -5.21 5.23
N VAL A 157 0.26 -6.08 6.20
CA VAL A 157 0.10 -5.74 7.62
C VAL A 157 1.13 -6.52 8.41
N ILE A 158 2.05 -5.82 9.08
CA ILE A 158 3.06 -6.41 9.97
C ILE A 158 2.57 -6.24 11.40
N ILE A 159 2.55 -7.33 12.15
CA ILE A 159 2.34 -7.31 13.59
C ILE A 159 3.71 -7.29 14.25
N SER A 160 4.04 -6.18 14.91
CA SER A 160 5.31 -6.01 15.61
C SER A 160 5.40 -6.89 16.86
N GLU A 161 6.58 -6.98 17.45
CA GLU A 161 6.84 -7.82 18.63
C GLU A 161 5.97 -7.45 19.84
N ASP A 162 5.49 -6.19 19.93
CA ASP A 162 4.59 -5.72 20.96
C ASP A 162 3.09 -5.87 20.60
N GLY A 163 2.78 -6.50 19.45
CA GLY A 163 1.42 -6.73 18.97
C GLY A 163 0.81 -5.59 18.18
N THR A 164 1.53 -4.49 17.96
CA THR A 164 1.01 -3.33 17.20
C THR A 164 0.97 -3.61 15.71
N PRO A 165 -0.17 -3.38 15.01
CA PRO A 165 -0.24 -3.52 13.56
C PRO A 165 0.37 -2.31 12.84
N TYR A 166 1.25 -2.58 11.88
CA TYR A 166 1.85 -1.61 10.95
C TYR A 166 1.43 -1.91 9.53
N VAL A 167 0.95 -0.91 8.80
CA VAL A 167 0.55 -1.07 7.39
C VAL A 167 1.68 -0.61 6.48
N ILE A 168 2.02 -1.43 5.49
CA ILE A 168 3.12 -1.21 4.56
C ILE A 168 2.63 -1.19 3.10
N ASP A 169 3.49 -0.72 2.18
CA ASP A 169 3.28 -0.71 0.72
C ASP A 169 2.15 0.24 0.25
N TRP A 170 2.37 1.54 0.47
CA TRP A 170 1.44 2.63 0.15
C TRP A 170 1.50 3.13 -1.30
N SER A 171 2.10 2.35 -2.21
CA SER A 171 2.25 2.71 -3.64
C SER A 171 0.93 3.04 -4.33
N HIS A 172 -0.17 2.45 -3.87
CA HIS A 172 -1.51 2.63 -4.43
C HIS A 172 -2.42 3.56 -3.64
N ALA A 173 -1.90 4.20 -2.59
CA ALA A 173 -2.68 5.06 -1.71
C ALA A 173 -3.42 6.17 -2.47
N THR A 174 -4.66 6.40 -2.08
CA THR A 174 -5.55 7.44 -2.62
C THR A 174 -6.48 7.95 -1.53
N GLN A 175 -7.16 9.06 -1.79
CA GLN A 175 -8.33 9.46 -1.01
C GLN A 175 -9.60 9.17 -1.78
N GLY A 176 -10.61 8.61 -1.13
CA GLY A 176 -11.84 8.25 -1.84
C GLY A 176 -12.87 7.52 -1.00
N ASN A 177 -13.59 6.63 -1.66
CA ASN A 177 -14.65 5.83 -1.06
C ASN A 177 -14.07 4.58 -0.39
N ALA A 178 -14.26 4.46 0.93
CA ALA A 178 -13.83 3.32 1.72
C ALA A 178 -14.42 1.99 1.24
N SER A 179 -15.69 1.99 0.77
CA SER A 179 -16.33 0.78 0.24
C SER A 179 -15.66 0.29 -1.05
N ALA A 180 -15.14 1.21 -1.89
CA ALA A 180 -14.39 0.83 -3.08
C ALA A 180 -13.03 0.21 -2.74
N ASP A 181 -12.37 0.69 -1.68
CA ASP A 181 -11.13 0.11 -1.15
C ASP A 181 -11.38 -1.27 -0.54
N ALA A 182 -12.44 -1.42 0.25
CA ALA A 182 -12.86 -2.71 0.81
C ALA A 182 -13.24 -3.73 -0.27
N ALA A 183 -13.95 -3.30 -1.33
CA ALA A 183 -14.28 -4.16 -2.47
C ALA A 183 -13.01 -4.66 -3.18
N ARG A 184 -11.99 -3.81 -3.33
CA ARG A 184 -10.70 -4.23 -3.88
C ARG A 184 -10.01 -5.25 -2.98
N THR A 185 -10.00 -5.05 -1.66
CA THR A 185 -9.47 -6.02 -0.69
C THR A 185 -10.17 -7.37 -0.81
N TYR A 186 -11.47 -7.39 -1.02
CA TYR A 186 -12.24 -8.63 -1.18
C TYR A 186 -11.91 -9.37 -2.49
N LEU A 187 -11.55 -8.66 -3.56
CA LEU A 187 -11.26 -9.22 -4.88
C LEU A 187 -9.77 -9.65 -5.05
N CYS A 188 -8.87 -9.29 -4.14
CA CYS A 188 -7.45 -9.64 -4.16
C CYS A 188 -7.13 -10.77 -3.20
#